data_9d543e4feb4120f0771d4975b327af8d
#
_entry.id   9d543e4feb4120f0771d4975b327af8d
#
_cell.length_a   1.000
_cell.length_b   1.000
_cell.length_c   1.000
_cell.angle_alpha   90.00
_cell.angle_beta   90.00
_cell.angle_gamma   90.00
#
_symmetry.space_group_name_H-M   'P 1'
#
loop_
_entity.id
_entity.type
_entity.pdbx_description
1 polymer ?
#
loop_
_entity_poly.entity_id
_entity_poly.type
_entity_poly.pdbx_seq_one_letter_code
_entity_poly.pdbx_strand_id
1 'polypeptide(L)'
;LIANAAAPDPVDIDPIEDIAVLQYTGGTTGKPKGAMLTHANIAANTEQVRRWLGKTADGEERILSVLPFFHAFAMTGAMNLGIATASKLILLPRFDLTDTLKTIEAVRPTLFPVVPTIITAINNYPGIERRDLSSLRYCISGGAPLPVEAKSRFEKLAGCVVLEGYGLSESSPVVTCNPREGENKPGSIGLPLPWTEVEFRDPDNPGQKAREGEQGEIAVRGPQVMKGYWNDEKATREALSGDWLRTGDIGHRDKDGYIYLTDRLKDVIFCSGFKVYPRIIEDVLHRHPDVAEVVVAGVPDDYRGEAPKAFIKLRRGAKISEDEILAFAAASLNPIERPTAVEFRDELPKTFIG
;
A
#
# COMPACT_ATOMS: atom_id res chain seq x y z
N LEU A 1 21.34 -16.19 26.68
CA LEU A 1 19.96 -16.74 26.76
C LEU A 1 19.80 -18.04 25.96
N ILE A 2 20.55 -18.24 24.86
CA ILE A 2 20.41 -19.42 23.98
C ILE A 2 21.29 -20.60 24.42
N ALA A 3 22.32 -20.36 25.23
CA ALA A 3 23.33 -21.38 25.56
C ALA A 3 22.85 -22.52 26.48
N ASN A 4 21.68 -22.41 27.10
CA ASN A 4 21.16 -23.41 28.08
C ASN A 4 19.69 -23.80 27.83
N ALA A 5 19.13 -23.52 26.65
CA ALA A 5 17.77 -23.96 26.34
C ALA A 5 17.81 -25.44 25.92
N ALA A 6 17.12 -26.31 26.63
CA ALA A 6 16.76 -27.63 26.11
C ALA A 6 16.02 -27.43 24.77
N ALA A 7 16.27 -28.32 23.80
CA ALA A 7 15.50 -28.31 22.58
C ALA A 7 14.01 -28.39 22.94
N PRO A 8 13.16 -27.51 22.42
CA PRO A 8 11.74 -27.61 22.68
C PRO A 8 11.20 -28.94 22.13
N ASP A 9 10.20 -29.48 22.83
CA ASP A 9 9.49 -30.65 22.32
C ASP A 9 8.90 -30.32 20.93
N PRO A 10 8.97 -31.22 19.96
CA PRO A 10 8.36 -31.03 18.65
C PRO A 10 6.86 -30.79 18.82
N VAL A 11 6.36 -29.72 18.25
CA VAL A 11 4.93 -29.46 18.13
C VAL A 11 4.50 -29.89 16.73
N ASP A 12 3.47 -30.75 16.66
CA ASP A 12 2.86 -31.10 15.40
C ASP A 12 2.01 -29.93 14.91
N ILE A 13 2.32 -29.41 13.73
CA ILE A 13 1.67 -28.23 13.13
C ILE A 13 1.05 -28.66 11.81
N ASP A 14 -0.26 -28.48 11.67
CA ASP A 14 -0.92 -28.49 10.37
C ASP A 14 -0.76 -27.09 9.74
N PRO A 15 0.09 -26.93 8.72
CA PRO A 15 0.36 -25.61 8.17
C PRO A 15 -0.86 -24.97 7.48
N ILE A 16 -1.86 -25.76 7.10
CA ILE A 16 -3.09 -25.28 6.44
C ILE A 16 -4.13 -24.86 7.46
N GLU A 17 -4.26 -25.62 8.56
CA GLU A 17 -5.31 -25.42 9.55
C GLU A 17 -4.86 -24.52 10.71
N ASP A 18 -3.59 -24.64 11.15
CA ASP A 18 -3.11 -23.93 12.33
C ASP A 18 -2.79 -22.46 12.01
N ILE A 19 -3.27 -21.59 12.91
CA ILE A 19 -3.09 -20.14 12.77
C ILE A 19 -1.69 -19.78 13.28
N ALA A 20 -0.88 -19.20 12.39
CA ALA A 20 0.42 -18.66 12.74
C ALA A 20 0.34 -17.24 13.31
N VAL A 21 -0.56 -16.40 12.75
CA VAL A 21 -0.72 -15.00 13.14
C VAL A 21 -2.19 -14.59 13.13
N LEU A 22 -2.60 -13.89 14.18
CA LEU A 22 -3.82 -13.07 14.17
C LEU A 22 -3.42 -11.63 13.84
N GLN A 23 -3.59 -11.27 12.59
CA GLN A 23 -3.25 -9.94 12.10
C GLN A 23 -4.44 -9.00 12.31
N TYR A 24 -4.36 -8.12 13.29
CA TYR A 24 -5.41 -7.13 13.52
C TYR A 24 -5.35 -6.03 12.46
N THR A 25 -6.51 -5.75 11.86
CA THR A 25 -6.68 -4.67 10.88
C THR A 25 -7.32 -3.47 11.56
N GLY A 26 -6.77 -2.30 11.32
CA GLY A 26 -7.39 -1.05 11.72
C GLY A 26 -8.56 -0.71 10.80
N GLY A 27 -9.69 -1.37 10.97
CA GLY A 27 -10.89 -1.05 10.21
C GLY A 27 -11.33 0.40 10.47
N THR A 28 -11.50 1.19 9.42
CA THR A 28 -11.99 2.58 9.52
C THR A 28 -13.45 2.67 9.98
N THR A 29 -14.14 1.54 10.10
CA THR A 29 -15.59 1.48 10.36
C THR A 29 -15.98 0.86 11.71
N GLY A 30 -15.02 0.56 12.62
CA GLY A 30 -15.42 -0.05 13.89
C GLY A 30 -14.30 -0.80 14.64
N LYS A 31 -14.69 -1.88 15.33
CA LYS A 31 -13.75 -2.69 16.11
C LYS A 31 -12.70 -3.33 15.21
N PRO A 32 -11.41 -3.34 15.61
CA PRO A 32 -10.37 -4.05 14.89
C PRO A 32 -10.73 -5.53 14.71
N LYS A 33 -10.51 -6.08 13.51
CA LYS A 33 -10.77 -7.48 13.19
C LYS A 33 -9.44 -8.22 13.10
N GLY A 34 -9.36 -9.42 13.65
CA GLY A 34 -8.17 -10.27 13.59
C GLY A 34 -8.24 -11.21 12.36
N ALA A 35 -7.51 -10.90 11.30
CA ALA A 35 -7.37 -11.82 10.17
C ALA A 35 -6.56 -13.05 10.59
N MET A 36 -7.09 -14.24 10.38
CA MET A 36 -6.45 -15.51 10.69
C MET A 36 -5.54 -15.93 9.53
N LEU A 37 -4.23 -15.76 9.73
CA LEU A 37 -3.22 -16.19 8.76
C LEU A 37 -2.61 -17.52 9.22
N THR A 38 -2.73 -18.54 8.40
CA THR A 38 -2.13 -19.86 8.67
C THR A 38 -0.64 -19.85 8.32
N HIS A 39 0.08 -20.87 8.78
CA HIS A 39 1.48 -21.07 8.41
C HIS A 39 1.65 -21.15 6.89
N ALA A 40 0.73 -21.84 6.20
CA ALA A 40 0.74 -21.96 4.75
C ALA A 40 0.52 -20.62 4.05
N ASN A 41 -0.39 -19.77 4.54
CA ASN A 41 -0.62 -18.45 3.94
C ASN A 41 0.65 -17.59 3.95
N ILE A 42 1.30 -17.51 5.12
CA ILE A 42 2.52 -16.70 5.31
C ILE A 42 3.68 -17.26 4.49
N ALA A 43 3.89 -18.58 4.52
CA ALA A 43 4.95 -19.24 3.76
C ALA A 43 4.74 -19.07 2.25
N ALA A 44 3.51 -19.23 1.76
CA ALA A 44 3.18 -19.02 0.36
C ALA A 44 3.46 -17.58 -0.10
N ASN A 45 3.02 -16.58 0.68
CA ASN A 45 3.27 -15.18 0.30
C ASN A 45 4.74 -14.81 0.35
N THR A 46 5.49 -15.33 1.32
CA THR A 46 6.95 -15.15 1.38
C THR A 46 7.62 -15.72 0.12
N GLU A 47 7.23 -16.93 -0.31
CA GLU A 47 7.77 -17.57 -1.52
C GLU A 47 7.34 -16.83 -2.80
N GLN A 48 6.10 -16.33 -2.86
CA GLN A 48 5.62 -15.48 -3.97
C GLN A 48 6.51 -14.24 -4.12
N VAL A 49 6.76 -13.51 -3.03
CA VAL A 49 7.63 -12.32 -3.04
C VAL A 49 9.07 -12.69 -3.42
N ARG A 50 9.62 -13.78 -2.86
CA ARG A 50 10.96 -14.27 -3.20
C ARG A 50 11.11 -14.55 -4.70
N ARG A 51 10.14 -15.24 -5.29
CA ARG A 51 10.13 -15.53 -6.75
C ARG A 51 9.96 -14.28 -7.59
N TRP A 52 9.12 -13.36 -7.13
CA TRP A 52 8.85 -12.10 -7.84
C TRP A 52 10.08 -11.21 -7.94
N LEU A 53 10.85 -11.13 -6.88
CA LEU A 53 12.09 -10.37 -6.84
C LEU A 53 13.24 -11.06 -7.63
N GLY A 54 12.99 -12.27 -8.12
CA GLY A 54 13.95 -13.01 -8.95
C GLY A 54 15.10 -13.61 -8.15
N LYS A 55 16.09 -14.12 -8.87
CA LYS A 55 17.28 -14.75 -8.26
C LYS A 55 18.12 -13.67 -7.56
N THR A 56 17.90 -13.53 -6.27
CA THR A 56 18.92 -13.01 -5.37
C THR A 56 19.66 -14.22 -4.82
N ALA A 57 20.98 -14.25 -4.88
CA ALA A 57 21.71 -15.32 -4.23
C ALA A 57 21.45 -15.23 -2.72
N ASP A 58 21.19 -16.37 -2.09
CA ASP A 58 20.93 -16.42 -0.65
C ASP A 58 22.10 -15.80 0.12
N GLY A 59 21.80 -14.93 1.08
CA GLY A 59 22.79 -14.22 1.89
C GLY A 59 23.36 -12.92 1.28
N GLU A 60 23.06 -12.58 0.04
CA GLU A 60 23.61 -11.38 -0.59
C GLU A 60 22.86 -10.09 -0.26
N GLU A 61 21.56 -10.17 0.04
CA GLU A 61 20.78 -8.99 0.31
C GLU A 61 21.01 -8.45 1.73
N ARG A 62 20.91 -7.16 1.84
CA ARG A 62 20.90 -6.40 3.09
C ARG A 62 19.61 -5.59 3.12
N ILE A 63 18.66 -6.04 3.94
CA ILE A 63 17.32 -5.48 4.00
C ILE A 63 17.26 -4.45 5.13
N LEU A 64 17.01 -3.19 4.81
CA LEU A 64 16.79 -2.14 5.80
C LEU A 64 15.33 -2.18 6.27
N SER A 65 15.13 -2.37 7.57
CA SER A 65 13.82 -2.49 8.19
C SER A 65 13.58 -1.35 9.17
N VAL A 66 12.76 -0.39 8.78
CA VAL A 66 12.29 0.74 9.60
C VAL A 66 10.80 0.63 9.92
N LEU A 67 10.11 -0.26 9.21
CA LEU A 67 8.68 -0.53 9.41
C LEU A 67 8.50 -1.58 10.51
N PRO A 68 7.47 -1.47 11.34
CA PRO A 68 7.24 -2.39 12.44
C PRO A 68 6.83 -3.79 11.95
N PHE A 69 7.45 -4.84 12.49
CA PHE A 69 7.18 -6.24 12.11
C PHE A 69 5.80 -6.76 12.50
N PHE A 70 5.08 -6.06 13.38
CA PHE A 70 3.68 -6.38 13.64
C PHE A 70 2.74 -5.95 12.50
N HIS A 71 3.22 -5.17 11.53
CA HIS A 71 2.49 -4.87 10.32
C HIS A 71 2.81 -5.91 9.25
N ALA A 72 1.77 -6.47 8.60
CA ALA A 72 1.90 -7.56 7.63
C ALA A 72 2.91 -7.27 6.52
N PHE A 73 3.01 -6.02 6.05
CA PHE A 73 3.97 -5.64 5.02
C PHE A 73 5.43 -5.84 5.45
N ALA A 74 5.80 -5.35 6.64
CA ALA A 74 7.17 -5.52 7.14
C ALA A 74 7.43 -6.97 7.59
N MET A 75 6.41 -7.66 8.14
CA MET A 75 6.50 -9.07 8.49
C MET A 75 6.90 -9.91 7.27
N THR A 76 6.24 -9.75 6.14
CA THR A 76 6.52 -10.55 4.94
C THR A 76 7.64 -9.94 4.09
N GLY A 77 7.56 -8.63 3.77
CA GLY A 77 8.50 -7.97 2.83
C GLY A 77 9.89 -7.71 3.39
N ALA A 78 10.08 -7.83 4.72
CA ALA A 78 11.39 -7.69 5.34
C ALA A 78 11.76 -8.92 6.17
N MET A 79 11.02 -9.24 7.24
CA MET A 79 11.39 -10.29 8.20
C MET A 79 11.37 -11.67 7.56
N ASN A 80 10.21 -12.13 7.05
CA ASN A 80 10.08 -13.48 6.50
C ASN A 80 10.91 -13.64 5.22
N LEU A 81 10.89 -12.63 4.34
CA LEU A 81 11.73 -12.62 3.14
C LEU A 81 13.22 -12.73 3.52
N GLY A 82 13.67 -11.93 4.50
CA GLY A 82 15.06 -11.95 4.95
C GLY A 82 15.49 -13.30 5.51
N ILE A 83 14.61 -13.95 6.28
CA ILE A 83 14.87 -15.32 6.80
C ILE A 83 14.91 -16.32 5.65
N ALA A 84 13.93 -16.29 4.74
CA ALA A 84 13.82 -17.23 3.63
C ALA A 84 14.97 -17.13 2.61
N THR A 85 15.63 -15.97 2.53
CA THR A 85 16.76 -15.70 1.62
C THR A 85 18.10 -15.61 2.35
N ALA A 86 18.15 -15.96 3.64
CA ALA A 86 19.34 -15.83 4.50
C ALA A 86 19.96 -14.41 4.45
N SER A 87 19.16 -13.39 4.20
CA SER A 87 19.61 -12.00 4.04
C SER A 87 19.97 -11.36 5.39
N LYS A 88 20.82 -10.35 5.35
CA LYS A 88 21.13 -9.56 6.53
C LYS A 88 19.99 -8.57 6.80
N LEU A 89 19.33 -8.69 7.96
CA LEU A 89 18.35 -7.70 8.42
C LEU A 89 19.05 -6.58 9.18
N ILE A 90 18.85 -5.33 8.72
CA ILE A 90 19.35 -4.10 9.35
C ILE A 90 18.13 -3.47 10.03
N LEU A 91 18.06 -3.58 11.35
CA LEU A 91 16.87 -3.20 12.12
C LEU A 91 17.05 -1.81 12.74
N LEU A 92 16.14 -0.90 12.43
CA LEU A 92 15.93 0.32 13.17
C LEU A 92 14.62 0.21 13.97
N PRO A 93 14.61 0.55 15.26
CA PRO A 93 13.44 0.33 16.12
C PRO A 93 12.22 1.18 15.71
N ARG A 94 12.47 2.26 15.00
CA ARG A 94 11.46 3.17 14.41
C ARG A 94 12.09 3.94 13.27
N PHE A 95 11.25 4.48 12.40
CA PHE A 95 11.71 5.43 11.40
C PHE A 95 12.18 6.72 12.05
N ASP A 96 13.43 7.07 11.84
CA ASP A 96 14.02 8.39 12.02
C ASP A 96 14.78 8.75 10.75
N LEU A 97 14.47 9.87 10.15
CA LEU A 97 15.00 10.24 8.84
C LEU A 97 16.53 10.36 8.84
N THR A 98 17.09 10.99 9.87
CA THR A 98 18.54 11.21 9.97
C THR A 98 19.27 9.89 10.22
N ASP A 99 18.78 9.06 11.11
CA ASP A 99 19.38 7.76 11.43
C ASP A 99 19.23 6.78 10.27
N THR A 100 18.12 6.84 9.55
CA THR A 100 17.90 6.04 8.33
C THR A 100 18.95 6.39 7.26
N LEU A 101 19.15 7.68 6.97
CA LEU A 101 20.15 8.14 6.00
C LEU A 101 21.58 7.75 6.40
N LYS A 102 21.96 7.95 7.67
CA LYS A 102 23.27 7.50 8.20
C LYS A 102 23.44 6.00 8.07
N THR A 103 22.39 5.22 8.33
CA THR A 103 22.44 3.77 8.24
C THR A 103 22.60 3.31 6.79
N ILE A 104 21.92 3.96 5.83
CA ILE A 104 22.09 3.65 4.40
C ILE A 104 23.55 3.86 3.99
N GLU A 105 24.17 4.96 4.37
CA GLU A 105 25.57 5.25 4.05
C GLU A 105 26.57 4.28 4.71
N ALA A 106 26.35 4.00 6.01
CA ALA A 106 27.31 3.20 6.79
C ALA A 106 27.19 1.69 6.56
N VAL A 107 25.95 1.16 6.45
CA VAL A 107 25.72 -0.28 6.38
C VAL A 107 25.42 -0.74 4.96
N ARG A 108 25.11 0.18 4.06
CA ARG A 108 24.89 -0.04 2.61
C ARG A 108 23.83 -1.09 2.31
N PRO A 109 22.58 -0.94 2.78
CA PRO A 109 21.49 -1.84 2.44
C PRO A 109 21.28 -1.89 0.93
N THR A 110 20.71 -3.01 0.46
CA THR A 110 20.45 -3.24 -0.96
C THR A 110 18.96 -3.25 -1.29
N LEU A 111 18.13 -3.61 -0.31
CA LEU A 111 16.66 -3.62 -0.37
C LEU A 111 16.09 -2.77 0.76
N PHE A 112 15.10 -1.95 0.43
CA PHE A 112 14.44 -1.08 1.41
C PHE A 112 12.91 -1.11 1.23
N PRO A 113 12.18 -1.93 2.00
CA PRO A 113 10.72 -1.83 2.11
C PRO A 113 10.32 -0.52 2.77
N VAL A 114 9.48 0.26 2.10
CA VAL A 114 9.12 1.62 2.50
C VAL A 114 7.64 1.90 2.28
N VAL A 115 7.17 2.97 2.91
CA VAL A 115 5.88 3.59 2.60
C VAL A 115 6.10 4.93 1.90
N PRO A 116 5.14 5.45 1.13
CA PRO A 116 5.29 6.71 0.37
C PRO A 116 5.75 7.90 1.21
N THR A 117 5.32 7.99 2.45
CA THR A 117 5.71 9.06 3.38
C THR A 117 7.21 9.05 3.68
N ILE A 118 7.85 7.89 3.74
CA ILE A 118 9.31 7.76 3.92
C ILE A 118 10.04 8.24 2.67
N ILE A 119 9.60 7.86 1.47
CA ILE A 119 10.15 8.35 0.20
C ILE A 119 10.06 9.87 0.13
N THR A 120 8.90 10.42 0.45
CA THR A 120 8.67 11.86 0.48
C THR A 120 9.57 12.57 1.51
N ALA A 121 9.73 11.99 2.69
CA ALA A 121 10.60 12.55 3.72
C ALA A 121 12.08 12.56 3.28
N ILE A 122 12.56 11.50 2.67
CA ILE A 122 13.94 11.43 2.12
C ILE A 122 14.10 12.43 1.00
N ASN A 123 13.17 12.49 0.04
CA ASN A 123 13.22 13.45 -1.07
C ASN A 123 13.31 14.91 -0.61
N ASN A 124 12.68 15.23 0.52
CA ASN A 124 12.63 16.59 1.05
C ASN A 124 13.72 16.88 2.11
N TYR A 125 14.64 15.94 2.35
CA TYR A 125 15.73 16.16 3.30
C TYR A 125 16.68 17.24 2.79
N PRO A 126 17.00 18.29 3.58
CA PRO A 126 17.91 19.35 3.16
C PRO A 126 19.30 18.81 2.78
N GLY A 127 19.70 18.99 1.53
CA GLY A 127 21.00 18.52 1.03
C GLY A 127 21.04 17.03 0.72
N ILE A 128 19.92 16.42 0.42
CA ILE A 128 19.80 14.99 0.05
C ILE A 128 20.72 14.62 -1.12
N GLU A 129 20.96 15.54 -2.04
CA GLU A 129 21.83 15.35 -3.22
C GLU A 129 23.30 15.08 -2.84
N ARG A 130 23.69 15.36 -1.59
CA ARG A 130 25.03 15.11 -1.04
C ARG A 130 25.13 13.80 -0.27
N ARG A 131 24.01 13.07 -0.13
CA ARG A 131 23.94 11.80 0.61
C ARG A 131 24.14 10.63 -0.35
N ASP A 132 24.87 9.62 0.09
CA ASP A 132 25.09 8.41 -0.71
C ASP A 132 24.00 7.35 -0.48
N LEU A 133 23.06 7.30 -1.40
CA LEU A 133 22.00 6.27 -1.43
C LEU A 133 22.29 5.13 -2.42
N SER A 134 23.44 5.15 -3.10
CA SER A 134 23.76 4.27 -4.23
C SER A 134 23.86 2.78 -3.90
N SER A 135 23.84 2.40 -2.62
CA SER A 135 23.79 1.00 -2.23
C SER A 135 22.43 0.35 -2.45
N LEU A 136 21.35 1.15 -2.48
CA LEU A 136 20.01 0.66 -2.73
C LEU A 136 19.91 0.19 -4.18
N ARG A 137 19.51 -1.05 -4.37
CA ARG A 137 19.23 -1.62 -5.70
C ARG A 137 17.78 -1.47 -6.05
N TYR A 138 16.91 -1.70 -5.08
CA TYR A 138 15.48 -1.51 -5.22
C TYR A 138 14.80 -1.24 -3.87
N CYS A 139 13.69 -0.53 -3.95
CA CYS A 139 12.77 -0.31 -2.84
C CYS A 139 11.42 -0.94 -3.19
N ILE A 140 10.72 -1.44 -2.19
CA ILE A 140 9.33 -1.89 -2.36
C ILE A 140 8.47 -0.88 -1.63
N SER A 141 7.60 -0.18 -2.34
CA SER A 141 6.65 0.77 -1.75
C SER A 141 5.26 0.17 -1.68
N GLY A 142 4.63 0.24 -0.52
CA GLY A 142 3.28 -0.27 -0.31
C GLY A 142 2.56 0.43 0.84
N GLY A 143 1.31 0.02 1.08
CA GLY A 143 0.47 0.54 2.16
C GLY A 143 -0.28 1.83 1.87
N ALA A 144 0.16 2.60 0.88
CA ALA A 144 -0.52 3.79 0.38
C ALA A 144 -0.09 4.06 -1.07
N PRO A 145 -0.84 4.90 -1.83
CA PRO A 145 -0.44 5.32 -3.16
C PRO A 145 0.86 6.12 -3.16
N LEU A 146 1.74 5.83 -4.11
CA LEU A 146 2.99 6.57 -4.29
C LEU A 146 2.83 7.60 -5.41
N PRO A 147 2.95 8.92 -5.13
CA PRO A 147 2.95 9.92 -6.17
C PRO A 147 4.08 9.70 -7.19
N VAL A 148 3.74 9.77 -8.48
CA VAL A 148 4.66 9.49 -9.59
C VAL A 148 5.90 10.38 -9.54
N GLU A 149 5.74 11.66 -9.20
CA GLU A 149 6.81 12.61 -9.04
C GLU A 149 7.76 12.25 -7.88
N ALA A 150 7.19 11.80 -6.76
CA ALA A 150 7.99 11.38 -5.60
C ALA A 150 8.81 10.13 -5.92
N LYS A 151 8.21 9.16 -6.62
CA LYS A 151 8.89 7.97 -7.14
C LYS A 151 10.04 8.34 -8.06
N SER A 152 9.77 9.09 -9.12
CA SER A 152 10.76 9.48 -10.13
C SER A 152 11.93 10.27 -9.52
N ARG A 153 11.66 11.17 -8.56
CA ARG A 153 12.70 11.91 -7.85
C ARG A 153 13.57 10.99 -7.01
N PHE A 154 12.96 10.09 -6.25
CA PHE A 154 13.70 9.16 -5.40
C PHE A 154 14.58 8.21 -6.23
N GLU A 155 14.05 7.66 -7.31
CA GLU A 155 14.78 6.78 -8.22
C GLU A 155 16.03 7.48 -8.81
N LYS A 156 15.90 8.76 -9.19
CA LYS A 156 17.04 9.56 -9.66
C LYS A 156 18.07 9.82 -8.56
N LEU A 157 17.64 10.09 -7.33
CA LEU A 157 18.53 10.36 -6.19
C LEU A 157 19.30 9.11 -5.76
N ALA A 158 18.62 7.98 -5.68
CA ALA A 158 19.20 6.73 -5.18
C ALA A 158 19.85 5.88 -6.27
N GLY A 159 19.52 6.11 -7.54
CA GLY A 159 19.95 5.25 -8.65
C GLY A 159 19.34 3.85 -8.58
N CYS A 160 18.20 3.69 -7.94
CA CYS A 160 17.52 2.41 -7.72
C CYS A 160 16.15 2.37 -8.41
N VAL A 161 15.52 1.20 -8.40
CA VAL A 161 14.14 1.02 -8.87
C VAL A 161 13.19 0.96 -7.69
N VAL A 162 12.07 1.69 -7.75
CA VAL A 162 10.99 1.62 -6.76
C VAL A 162 9.86 0.77 -7.33
N LEU A 163 9.58 -0.36 -6.69
CA LEU A 163 8.53 -1.30 -7.04
C LEU A 163 7.30 -0.98 -6.19
N GLU A 164 6.23 -0.53 -6.84
CA GLU A 164 4.95 -0.37 -6.16
C GLU A 164 4.26 -1.71 -6.03
N GLY A 165 3.86 -2.05 -4.79
CA GLY A 165 3.12 -3.25 -4.47
C GLY A 165 1.83 -2.93 -3.73
N TYR A 166 0.86 -3.82 -3.86
CA TYR A 166 -0.43 -3.74 -3.20
C TYR A 166 -0.74 -5.02 -2.45
N GLY A 167 -1.46 -4.86 -1.36
CA GLY A 167 -1.94 -5.97 -0.57
C GLY A 167 -2.67 -5.51 0.69
N LEU A 168 -3.18 -6.48 1.43
CA LEU A 168 -3.98 -6.31 2.63
C LEU A 168 -3.47 -7.24 3.72
N SER A 169 -3.77 -6.95 4.98
CA SER A 169 -3.51 -7.89 6.07
C SER A 169 -4.14 -9.26 5.82
N GLU A 170 -5.31 -9.26 5.21
CA GLU A 170 -6.11 -10.44 4.82
C GLU A 170 -5.48 -11.29 3.71
N SER A 171 -4.40 -10.81 3.09
CA SER A 171 -3.67 -11.50 2.01
C SER A 171 -2.18 -11.75 2.30
N SER A 172 -1.71 -11.64 3.53
CA SER A 172 -0.40 -12.05 4.07
C SER A 172 0.88 -11.30 3.65
N PRO A 173 0.96 -10.08 3.14
CA PRO A 173 -0.10 -9.24 2.64
C PRO A 173 -0.14 -9.12 1.11
N VAL A 174 0.94 -9.48 0.35
CA VAL A 174 1.19 -9.01 -1.01
C VAL A 174 0.31 -9.74 -2.03
N VAL A 175 -0.42 -8.98 -2.82
CA VAL A 175 -1.28 -9.45 -3.91
C VAL A 175 -0.64 -9.20 -5.26
N THR A 176 -0.20 -7.95 -5.48
CA THR A 176 0.41 -7.50 -6.73
C THR A 176 1.66 -6.69 -6.46
N CYS A 177 2.55 -6.64 -7.43
CA CYS A 177 3.73 -5.78 -7.37
C CYS A 177 4.18 -5.45 -8.80
N ASN A 178 4.73 -4.25 -9.02
CA ASN A 178 5.43 -3.96 -10.25
C ASN A 178 6.65 -4.89 -10.41
N PRO A 179 6.95 -5.38 -11.62
CA PRO A 179 8.05 -6.29 -11.82
C PRO A 179 9.40 -5.59 -11.64
N ARG A 180 10.35 -6.33 -11.08
CA ARG A 180 11.74 -5.88 -10.99
C ARG A 180 12.43 -5.86 -12.36
N GLU A 181 12.14 -6.86 -13.17
CA GLU A 181 12.62 -7.00 -14.54
C GLU A 181 11.43 -6.83 -15.49
N GLY A 182 11.55 -5.94 -16.46
CA GLY A 182 10.46 -5.59 -17.37
C GLY A 182 9.96 -4.17 -17.17
N GLU A 183 8.74 -3.93 -17.62
CA GLU A 183 8.14 -2.59 -17.53
C GLU A 183 7.59 -2.33 -16.11
N ASN A 184 8.06 -1.26 -15.50
CA ASN A 184 7.51 -0.77 -14.23
C ASN A 184 6.62 0.43 -14.54
N LYS A 185 5.30 0.25 -14.50
CA LYS A 185 4.32 1.29 -14.84
C LYS A 185 4.00 2.15 -13.62
N PRO A 186 4.42 3.43 -13.60
CA PRO A 186 4.10 4.34 -12.51
C PRO A 186 2.60 4.50 -12.31
N GLY A 187 2.16 4.54 -11.05
CA GLY A 187 0.75 4.66 -10.67
C GLY A 187 -0.03 3.34 -10.75
N SER A 188 0.56 2.27 -11.31
CA SER A 188 -0.02 0.93 -11.20
C SER A 188 0.45 0.23 -9.92
N ILE A 189 -0.40 -0.64 -9.39
CA ILE A 189 -0.02 -1.56 -8.31
C ILE A 189 0.64 -2.83 -8.86
N GLY A 190 0.97 -2.86 -10.15
CA GLY A 190 1.69 -3.94 -10.83
C GLY A 190 0.81 -5.09 -11.30
N LEU A 191 1.45 -6.25 -11.37
CA LEU A 191 0.87 -7.52 -11.83
C LEU A 191 0.65 -8.46 -10.64
N PRO A 192 -0.30 -9.41 -10.72
CA PRO A 192 -0.49 -10.42 -9.69
C PRO A 192 0.77 -11.25 -9.45
N LEU A 193 1.07 -11.53 -8.18
CA LEU A 193 2.16 -12.42 -7.80
C LEU A 193 1.88 -13.87 -8.30
N PRO A 194 2.91 -14.73 -8.38
CA PRO A 194 2.73 -16.14 -8.74
C PRO A 194 1.62 -16.79 -7.91
N TRP A 195 0.76 -17.62 -8.56
CA TRP A 195 -0.39 -18.33 -7.97
C TRP A 195 -1.48 -17.41 -7.41
N THR A 196 -1.45 -16.12 -7.71
CA THR A 196 -2.49 -15.17 -7.35
C THR A 196 -3.36 -14.86 -8.56
N GLU A 197 -4.65 -14.99 -8.38
CA GLU A 197 -5.65 -14.58 -9.36
C GLU A 197 -6.34 -13.32 -8.88
N VAL A 198 -6.55 -12.40 -9.81
CA VAL A 198 -7.27 -11.14 -9.55
C VAL A 198 -8.37 -10.99 -10.58
N GLU A 199 -9.58 -10.74 -10.10
CA GLU A 199 -10.72 -10.38 -10.94
C GLU A 199 -11.38 -9.10 -10.42
N PHE A 200 -12.26 -8.54 -11.24
CA PHE A 200 -13.00 -7.34 -10.91
C PHE A 200 -14.49 -7.71 -10.80
N ARG A 201 -15.12 -7.37 -9.68
CA ARG A 201 -16.52 -7.62 -9.39
C ARG A 201 -17.33 -6.36 -9.60
N ASP A 202 -18.56 -6.51 -10.09
CA ASP A 202 -19.51 -5.40 -10.18
C ASP A 202 -19.78 -4.88 -8.75
N PRO A 203 -19.48 -3.60 -8.44
CA PRO A 203 -19.68 -3.06 -7.10
C PRO A 203 -21.16 -3.06 -6.65
N ASP A 204 -22.09 -3.00 -7.59
CA ASP A 204 -23.52 -2.98 -7.34
C ASP A 204 -24.12 -4.41 -7.28
N ASN A 205 -23.43 -5.37 -7.88
CA ASN A 205 -23.81 -6.78 -7.85
C ASN A 205 -22.55 -7.67 -7.66
N PRO A 206 -22.02 -7.77 -6.43
CA PRO A 206 -20.75 -8.44 -6.15
C PRO A 206 -20.69 -9.94 -6.53
N GLY A 207 -21.83 -10.54 -6.81
CA GLY A 207 -21.92 -11.90 -7.36
C GLY A 207 -21.53 -12.02 -8.82
N GLN A 208 -21.43 -10.90 -9.54
CA GLN A 208 -21.11 -10.84 -10.96
C GLN A 208 -19.74 -10.21 -11.20
N LYS A 209 -19.08 -10.62 -12.27
CA LYS A 209 -17.85 -9.95 -12.71
C LYS A 209 -18.22 -8.64 -13.39
N ALA A 210 -17.39 -7.62 -13.20
CA ALA A 210 -17.42 -6.41 -14.02
C ALA A 210 -17.14 -6.77 -15.48
N ARG A 211 -17.64 -5.97 -16.41
CA ARG A 211 -17.37 -6.18 -17.83
C ARG A 211 -15.89 -5.97 -18.11
N GLU A 212 -15.39 -6.64 -19.12
CA GLU A 212 -13.99 -6.50 -19.52
C GLU A 212 -13.66 -5.04 -19.88
N GLY A 213 -12.60 -4.51 -19.24
CA GLY A 213 -12.19 -3.11 -19.40
C GLY A 213 -12.93 -2.12 -18.51
N GLU A 214 -13.96 -2.53 -17.77
CA GLU A 214 -14.63 -1.69 -16.78
C GLU A 214 -13.95 -1.78 -15.41
N GLN A 215 -14.21 -0.76 -14.60
CA GLN A 215 -13.81 -0.75 -13.19
C GLN A 215 -14.69 -1.68 -12.37
N GLY A 216 -14.09 -2.31 -11.36
CA GLY A 216 -14.81 -3.16 -10.43
C GLY A 216 -14.12 -3.28 -9.08
N GLU A 217 -14.81 -3.86 -8.11
CA GLU A 217 -14.19 -4.26 -6.85
C GLU A 217 -13.15 -5.35 -7.11
N ILE A 218 -11.93 -5.11 -6.67
CA ILE A 218 -10.84 -6.08 -6.77
C ILE A 218 -11.16 -7.28 -5.87
N ALA A 219 -11.21 -8.46 -6.46
CA ALA A 219 -11.33 -9.73 -5.74
C ALA A 219 -10.07 -10.56 -5.99
N VAL A 220 -9.59 -11.21 -4.93
CA VAL A 220 -8.30 -11.91 -4.92
C VAL A 220 -8.51 -13.37 -4.53
N ARG A 221 -7.90 -14.30 -5.28
CA ARG A 221 -7.80 -15.71 -4.94
C ARG A 221 -6.33 -16.13 -4.98
N GLY A 222 -5.89 -16.86 -3.95
CA GLY A 222 -4.52 -17.35 -3.89
C GLY A 222 -4.19 -17.98 -2.54
N PRO A 223 -3.06 -18.68 -2.46
CA PRO A 223 -2.67 -19.42 -1.25
C PRO A 223 -2.36 -18.50 -0.05
N GLN A 224 -2.16 -17.22 -0.30
CA GLN A 224 -1.87 -16.21 0.72
C GLN A 224 -3.12 -15.62 1.39
N VAL A 225 -4.34 -15.94 0.89
CA VAL A 225 -5.59 -15.39 1.42
C VAL A 225 -5.91 -16.02 2.78
N MET A 226 -6.32 -15.19 3.73
CA MET A 226 -6.65 -15.56 5.10
C MET A 226 -7.73 -16.66 5.19
N LYS A 227 -7.75 -17.39 6.30
CA LYS A 227 -8.79 -18.35 6.65
C LYS A 227 -10.13 -17.67 6.99
N GLY A 228 -10.12 -16.43 7.44
CA GLY A 228 -11.27 -15.64 7.86
C GLY A 228 -10.90 -14.70 9.01
N TYR A 229 -11.89 -14.07 9.63
CA TYR A 229 -11.71 -13.24 10.81
C TYR A 229 -11.97 -14.03 12.11
N TRP A 230 -11.09 -13.89 13.08
CA TRP A 230 -11.19 -14.56 14.37
C TRP A 230 -12.46 -14.15 15.11
N ASN A 231 -13.28 -15.15 15.47
CA ASN A 231 -14.56 -14.97 16.17
C ASN A 231 -15.54 -13.98 15.50
N ASP A 232 -15.45 -13.80 14.17
CA ASP A 232 -16.35 -12.93 13.41
C ASP A 232 -16.75 -13.59 12.09
N GLU A 233 -17.66 -14.57 12.18
CA GLU A 233 -18.18 -15.28 11.01
C GLU A 233 -18.95 -14.37 10.05
N LYS A 234 -19.61 -13.33 10.58
CA LYS A 234 -20.35 -12.37 9.75
C LYS A 234 -19.38 -11.62 8.85
N ALA A 235 -18.35 -11.01 9.43
CA ALA A 235 -17.33 -10.29 8.66
C ALA A 235 -16.58 -11.23 7.70
N THR A 236 -16.37 -12.51 8.11
CA THR A 236 -15.76 -13.51 7.23
C THR A 236 -16.60 -13.76 5.99
N ARG A 237 -17.91 -13.98 6.15
CA ARG A 237 -18.84 -14.18 5.01
C ARG A 237 -18.98 -12.93 4.13
N GLU A 238 -18.85 -11.76 4.70
CA GLU A 238 -18.86 -10.50 3.94
C GLU A 238 -17.58 -10.29 3.12
N ALA A 239 -16.44 -10.72 3.66
CA ALA A 239 -15.15 -10.58 3.00
C ALA A 239 -14.82 -11.71 2.04
N LEU A 240 -15.25 -12.95 2.32
CA LEU A 240 -14.95 -14.12 1.51
C LEU A 240 -16.21 -14.60 0.75
N SER A 241 -16.09 -14.67 -0.57
CA SER A 241 -17.11 -15.25 -1.46
C SER A 241 -16.54 -16.50 -2.12
N GLY A 242 -16.78 -17.67 -1.52
CA GLY A 242 -16.04 -18.89 -1.81
C GLY A 242 -14.55 -18.67 -1.53
N ASP A 243 -13.69 -18.96 -2.50
CA ASP A 243 -12.22 -18.80 -2.38
C ASP A 243 -11.74 -17.36 -2.70
N TRP A 244 -12.65 -16.43 -2.95
CA TRP A 244 -12.34 -15.07 -3.34
C TRP A 244 -12.45 -14.11 -2.16
N LEU A 245 -11.35 -13.43 -1.86
CA LEU A 245 -11.31 -12.29 -0.94
C LEU A 245 -11.77 -11.02 -1.67
N ARG A 246 -12.84 -10.41 -1.19
CA ARG A 246 -13.29 -9.09 -1.60
C ARG A 246 -12.46 -8.04 -0.85
N THR A 247 -11.78 -7.19 -1.58
CA THR A 247 -10.83 -6.25 -0.96
C THR A 247 -11.49 -4.96 -0.47
N GLY A 248 -12.64 -4.63 -1.02
CA GLY A 248 -13.27 -3.33 -0.84
C GLY A 248 -12.56 -2.19 -1.60
N ASP A 249 -11.57 -2.51 -2.42
CA ASP A 249 -10.86 -1.55 -3.26
C ASP A 249 -11.36 -1.64 -4.71
N ILE A 250 -11.57 -0.50 -5.35
CA ILE A 250 -12.00 -0.38 -6.75
C ILE A 250 -10.77 -0.22 -7.64
N GLY A 251 -10.77 -0.90 -8.76
CA GLY A 251 -9.68 -0.78 -9.72
C GLY A 251 -10.06 -1.27 -11.11
N HIS A 252 -9.09 -1.23 -12.00
CA HIS A 252 -9.20 -1.75 -13.35
C HIS A 252 -7.86 -2.35 -13.81
N ARG A 253 -7.90 -3.07 -14.91
CA ARG A 253 -6.73 -3.67 -15.54
C ARG A 253 -6.52 -3.05 -16.92
N ASP A 254 -5.26 -2.71 -17.25
CA ASP A 254 -4.92 -2.30 -18.61
C ASP A 254 -4.74 -3.52 -19.53
N LYS A 255 -4.54 -3.24 -20.82
CA LYS A 255 -4.34 -4.26 -21.86
C LYS A 255 -3.10 -5.15 -21.65
N ASP A 256 -2.13 -4.68 -20.89
CA ASP A 256 -0.89 -5.40 -20.60
C ASP A 256 -0.97 -6.18 -19.28
N GLY A 257 -2.14 -6.13 -18.61
CA GLY A 257 -2.42 -6.88 -17.39
C GLY A 257 -2.11 -6.12 -16.09
N TYR A 258 -1.56 -4.90 -16.16
CA TYR A 258 -1.28 -4.09 -14.98
C TYR A 258 -2.56 -3.58 -14.34
N ILE A 259 -2.58 -3.58 -13.01
CA ILE A 259 -3.73 -3.20 -12.21
C ILE A 259 -3.52 -1.79 -11.66
N TYR A 260 -4.58 -1.00 -11.71
CA TYR A 260 -4.63 0.36 -11.19
C TYR A 260 -5.72 0.45 -10.14
N LEU A 261 -5.39 1.01 -8.98
CA LEU A 261 -6.38 1.35 -7.96
C LEU A 261 -7.05 2.66 -8.34
N THR A 262 -8.38 2.67 -8.29
CA THR A 262 -9.16 3.89 -8.47
C THR A 262 -9.49 4.50 -7.12
N ASP A 263 -10.10 3.72 -6.19
CA ASP A 263 -10.47 4.19 -4.86
C ASP A 263 -10.90 3.01 -3.95
N ARG A 264 -11.37 3.32 -2.75
CA ARG A 264 -12.06 2.38 -1.88
C ARG A 264 -13.57 2.45 -2.05
N LEU A 265 -14.21 1.31 -2.09
CA LEU A 265 -15.66 1.21 -2.27
C LEU A 265 -16.44 2.03 -1.23
N LYS A 266 -15.99 2.04 0.02
CA LYS A 266 -16.60 2.79 1.15
C LYS A 266 -16.33 4.29 1.14
N ASP A 267 -15.30 4.73 0.43
CA ASP A 267 -14.91 6.14 0.38
C ASP A 267 -15.49 6.83 -0.86
N VAL A 268 -16.20 6.08 -1.74
CA VAL A 268 -16.92 6.62 -2.90
C VAL A 268 -17.99 7.61 -2.44
N ILE A 269 -17.94 8.81 -3.00
CA ILE A 269 -18.90 9.90 -2.72
C ILE A 269 -20.07 9.77 -3.69
N PHE A 270 -21.29 9.75 -3.16
CA PHE A 270 -22.52 9.71 -3.96
C PHE A 270 -23.04 11.12 -4.22
N CYS A 271 -22.50 11.77 -5.25
CA CYS A 271 -22.84 13.15 -5.59
C CYS A 271 -23.90 13.20 -6.69
N SER A 272 -25.10 13.67 -6.39
CA SER A 272 -26.24 13.76 -7.34
C SER A 272 -26.53 12.43 -8.08
N GLY A 273 -26.35 11.29 -7.39
CA GLY A 273 -26.55 9.95 -7.96
C GLY A 273 -25.36 9.41 -8.78
N PHE A 274 -24.30 10.17 -8.91
CA PHE A 274 -23.05 9.73 -9.55
C PHE A 274 -22.02 9.28 -8.50
N LYS A 275 -21.22 8.28 -8.86
CA LYS A 275 -20.07 7.83 -8.06
C LYS A 275 -18.89 8.75 -8.35
N VAL A 276 -18.44 9.49 -7.35
CA VAL A 276 -17.24 10.33 -7.40
C VAL A 276 -16.16 9.68 -6.54
N TYR A 277 -14.99 9.58 -7.10
CA TYR A 277 -13.85 8.91 -6.49
C TYR A 277 -12.88 9.95 -5.91
N PRO A 278 -12.76 10.05 -4.57
CA PRO A 278 -11.87 11.01 -3.90
C PRO A 278 -10.47 11.05 -4.45
N ARG A 279 -9.89 9.90 -4.72
CA ARG A 279 -8.52 9.78 -5.21
C ARG A 279 -8.27 10.47 -6.54
N ILE A 280 -9.23 10.46 -7.46
CA ILE A 280 -9.11 11.20 -8.74
C ILE A 280 -8.90 12.68 -8.49
N ILE A 281 -9.63 13.20 -7.50
CA ILE A 281 -9.54 14.61 -7.10
C ILE A 281 -8.21 14.88 -6.40
N GLU A 282 -7.80 14.00 -5.50
CA GLU A 282 -6.53 14.07 -4.76
C GLU A 282 -5.34 14.07 -5.73
N ASP A 283 -5.34 13.17 -6.72
CA ASP A 283 -4.28 13.09 -7.74
C ASP A 283 -4.16 14.38 -8.56
N VAL A 284 -5.27 15.05 -8.85
CA VAL A 284 -5.25 16.36 -9.53
C VAL A 284 -4.66 17.42 -8.62
N LEU A 285 -5.16 17.50 -7.37
CA LEU A 285 -4.74 18.53 -6.41
C LEU A 285 -3.28 18.37 -5.98
N HIS A 286 -2.76 17.14 -5.92
CA HIS A 286 -1.36 16.86 -5.62
C HIS A 286 -0.37 17.43 -6.65
N ARG A 287 -0.81 17.68 -7.88
CA ARG A 287 0.02 18.31 -8.94
C ARG A 287 0.22 19.81 -8.72
N HIS A 288 -0.56 20.41 -7.82
CA HIS A 288 -0.38 21.82 -7.50
C HIS A 288 0.93 22.05 -6.73
N PRO A 289 1.80 23.01 -7.14
CA PRO A 289 3.12 23.20 -6.54
C PRO A 289 3.09 23.53 -5.06
N ASP A 290 2.03 24.17 -4.57
CA ASP A 290 1.87 24.60 -3.18
C ASP A 290 1.23 23.55 -2.28
N VAL A 291 0.70 22.46 -2.83
CA VAL A 291 0.07 21.37 -2.06
C VAL A 291 1.14 20.39 -1.60
N ALA A 292 1.20 20.15 -0.29
CA ALA A 292 2.08 19.14 0.32
C ALA A 292 1.36 17.81 0.51
N GLU A 293 0.13 17.85 1.02
CA GLU A 293 -0.73 16.70 1.28
C GLU A 293 -2.19 17.10 1.02
N VAL A 294 -2.99 16.17 0.53
CA VAL A 294 -4.44 16.37 0.32
C VAL A 294 -5.19 15.09 0.62
N VAL A 295 -6.38 15.24 1.19
CA VAL A 295 -7.38 14.20 1.38
C VAL A 295 -8.72 14.77 0.98
N VAL A 296 -9.51 14.01 0.24
CA VAL A 296 -10.86 14.37 -0.17
C VAL A 296 -11.86 13.44 0.51
N ALA A 297 -12.94 14.01 1.03
CA ALA A 297 -14.02 13.23 1.64
C ALA A 297 -15.38 13.80 1.22
N GLY A 298 -16.38 12.92 1.18
CA GLY A 298 -17.78 13.32 1.02
C GLY A 298 -18.27 14.05 2.27
N VAL A 299 -18.91 15.18 2.06
CA VAL A 299 -19.63 15.89 3.11
C VAL A 299 -21.11 16.00 2.72
N PRO A 300 -22.04 16.00 3.70
CA PRO A 300 -23.45 16.18 3.40
C PRO A 300 -23.71 17.47 2.61
N ASP A 301 -24.53 17.38 1.58
CA ASP A 301 -24.97 18.50 0.74
C ASP A 301 -26.46 18.38 0.51
N ASP A 302 -27.21 19.44 0.82
CA ASP A 302 -28.67 19.43 0.79
C ASP A 302 -29.27 19.21 -0.62
N TYR A 303 -28.51 19.55 -1.67
CA TYR A 303 -28.95 19.41 -3.06
C TYR A 303 -28.41 18.15 -3.73
N ARG A 304 -27.13 17.81 -3.43
CA ARG A 304 -26.40 16.74 -4.10
C ARG A 304 -26.41 15.42 -3.33
N GLY A 305 -26.91 15.41 -2.08
CA GLY A 305 -26.78 14.32 -1.12
C GLY A 305 -25.42 14.37 -0.45
N GLU A 306 -24.35 14.15 -1.21
CA GLU A 306 -22.97 14.37 -0.80
C GLU A 306 -22.24 15.24 -1.83
N ALA A 307 -21.22 15.97 -1.35
CA ALA A 307 -20.32 16.74 -2.19
C ALA A 307 -18.85 16.53 -1.78
N PRO A 308 -17.91 16.53 -2.73
CA PRO A 308 -16.49 16.42 -2.41
C PRO A 308 -15.99 17.67 -1.67
N LYS A 309 -15.28 17.48 -0.57
CA LYS A 309 -14.52 18.52 0.15
C LYS A 309 -13.07 18.14 0.25
N ALA A 310 -12.17 19.06 -0.11
CA ALA A 310 -10.73 18.85 -0.05
C ALA A 310 -10.16 19.39 1.27
N PHE A 311 -9.41 18.56 1.99
CA PHE A 311 -8.61 18.94 3.15
C PHE A 311 -7.14 18.98 2.71
N ILE A 312 -6.51 20.15 2.83
CA ILE A 312 -5.20 20.41 2.20
C ILE A 312 -4.20 20.89 3.25
N LYS A 313 -3.03 20.27 3.24
CA LYS A 313 -1.84 20.79 3.89
C LYS A 313 -0.95 21.47 2.85
N LEU A 314 -0.64 22.74 3.07
CA LEU A 314 0.23 23.50 2.19
C LEU A 314 1.71 23.24 2.45
N ARG A 315 2.53 23.44 1.44
CA ARG A 315 3.98 23.47 1.61
C ARG A 315 4.39 24.67 2.46
N ARG A 316 5.51 24.54 3.16
CA ARG A 316 6.02 25.62 4.04
C ARG A 316 6.23 26.91 3.27
N GLY A 317 5.54 27.97 3.70
CA GLY A 317 5.62 29.29 3.10
C GLY A 317 4.71 29.54 1.91
N ALA A 318 3.98 28.52 1.45
CA ALA A 318 2.94 28.70 0.43
C ALA A 318 1.77 29.54 0.97
N LYS A 319 1.21 30.37 0.08
CA LYS A 319 0.03 31.21 0.37
C LYS A 319 -0.87 31.12 -0.84
N ILE A 320 -1.86 30.29 -0.75
CA ILE A 320 -2.87 30.09 -1.80
C ILE A 320 -4.25 30.15 -1.16
N SER A 321 -5.21 30.70 -1.88
CA SER A 321 -6.60 30.79 -1.46
C SER A 321 -7.39 29.53 -1.83
N GLU A 322 -8.54 29.36 -1.19
CA GLU A 322 -9.52 28.33 -1.56
C GLU A 322 -9.94 28.45 -3.02
N ASP A 323 -10.25 29.68 -3.48
CA ASP A 323 -10.70 29.95 -4.85
C ASP A 323 -9.63 29.52 -5.89
N GLU A 324 -8.36 29.74 -5.62
CA GLU A 324 -7.26 29.31 -6.51
C GLU A 324 -7.14 27.78 -6.60
N ILE A 325 -7.30 27.07 -5.49
CA ILE A 325 -7.36 25.60 -5.47
C ILE A 325 -8.58 25.09 -6.25
N LEU A 326 -9.75 25.67 -6.02
CA LEU A 326 -10.99 25.30 -6.72
C LEU A 326 -10.86 25.56 -8.24
N ALA A 327 -10.28 26.68 -8.62
CA ALA A 327 -10.01 27.01 -10.03
C ALA A 327 -9.01 26.00 -10.67
N PHE A 328 -7.97 25.64 -9.94
CA PHE A 328 -7.01 24.62 -10.40
C PHE A 328 -7.69 23.24 -10.60
N ALA A 329 -8.51 22.82 -9.64
CA ALA A 329 -9.29 21.60 -9.75
C ALA A 329 -10.25 21.64 -10.95
N ALA A 330 -10.94 22.76 -11.15
CA ALA A 330 -11.91 22.93 -12.23
C ALA A 330 -11.32 22.83 -13.64
N ALA A 331 -10.03 23.10 -13.79
CA ALA A 331 -9.34 23.00 -15.07
C ALA A 331 -9.15 21.55 -15.57
N SER A 332 -9.18 20.57 -14.64
CA SER A 332 -8.86 19.16 -14.95
C SER A 332 -9.97 18.19 -14.58
N LEU A 333 -10.92 18.58 -13.74
CA LEU A 333 -11.99 17.70 -13.20
C LEU A 333 -13.33 17.97 -13.87
N ASN A 334 -14.10 16.91 -14.06
CA ASN A 334 -15.51 17.03 -14.46
C ASN A 334 -16.32 17.84 -13.43
N PRO A 335 -17.39 18.54 -13.82
CA PRO A 335 -18.15 19.37 -12.90
C PRO A 335 -18.66 18.65 -11.64
N ILE A 336 -18.96 17.35 -11.73
CA ILE A 336 -19.45 16.56 -10.60
C ILE A 336 -18.33 16.17 -9.63
N GLU A 337 -17.07 16.09 -10.10
CA GLU A 337 -15.89 15.73 -9.31
C GLU A 337 -15.24 16.94 -8.62
N ARG A 338 -15.65 18.16 -8.98
CA ARG A 338 -15.05 19.37 -8.42
C ARG A 338 -15.38 19.51 -6.94
N PRO A 339 -14.37 19.72 -6.09
CA PRO A 339 -14.62 20.02 -4.69
C PRO A 339 -15.54 21.25 -4.57
N THR A 340 -16.47 21.22 -3.64
CA THR A 340 -17.35 22.34 -3.33
C THR A 340 -16.78 23.26 -2.25
N ALA A 341 -15.77 22.76 -1.51
CA ALA A 341 -15.09 23.51 -0.47
C ALA A 341 -13.66 22.99 -0.27
N VAL A 342 -12.80 23.86 0.24
CA VAL A 342 -11.43 23.54 0.66
C VAL A 342 -11.27 23.91 2.12
N GLU A 343 -10.55 23.06 2.87
CA GLU A 343 -10.15 23.34 4.24
C GLU A 343 -8.65 23.18 4.37
N PHE A 344 -7.95 24.24 4.73
CA PHE A 344 -6.51 24.16 5.00
C PHE A 344 -6.25 23.67 6.42
N ARG A 345 -5.33 22.73 6.56
CA ARG A 345 -4.93 22.14 7.85
C ARG A 345 -3.40 22.08 7.97
N ASP A 346 -2.91 22.26 9.18
CA ASP A 346 -1.48 22.13 9.48
C ASP A 346 -1.02 20.67 9.40
N GLU A 347 -1.91 19.72 9.78
CA GLU A 347 -1.67 18.28 9.71
C GLU A 347 -2.92 17.52 9.28
N LEU A 348 -2.71 16.47 8.48
CA LEU A 348 -3.73 15.51 8.13
C LEU A 348 -3.57 14.22 8.96
N PRO A 349 -4.68 13.52 9.30
CA PRO A 349 -4.61 12.26 10.04
C PRO A 349 -3.75 11.23 9.31
N LYS A 350 -2.92 10.49 10.06
CA LYS A 350 -2.04 9.43 9.53
C LYS A 350 -2.20 8.15 10.32
N THR A 351 -1.94 7.04 9.68
CA THR A 351 -1.85 5.74 10.34
C THR A 351 -0.49 5.57 11.03
N PHE A 352 -0.29 4.46 11.77
CA PHE A 352 1.00 4.15 12.42
C PHE A 352 2.17 3.99 11.45
N ILE A 353 1.91 3.77 10.18
CA ILE A 353 2.94 3.59 9.14
C ILE A 353 3.02 4.76 8.17
N GLY A 354 2.18 5.78 8.32
CA GLY A 354 2.16 7.00 7.52
C GLY A 354 0.85 7.30 6.88
#